data_2c6733008a24472adc2cb9a7b3e2cbd7
#
_entry.id   2c6733008a24472adc2cb9a7b3e2cbd7
#
_cell.length_a   1.000
_cell.length_b   1.000
_cell.length_c   1.000
_cell.angle_alpha   90.00
_cell.angle_beta   90.00
_cell.angle_gamma   90.00
#
_symmetry.space_group_name_H-M   'P 1'
#
loop_
_entity.id
_entity.type
_entity.pdbx_description
1 polymer ?
#
loop_
_entity_poly.entity_id
_entity_poly.type
_entity_poly.pdbx_seq_one_letter_code
_entity_poly.pdbx_strand_id
1 'polypeptide(L)'
;MNKDTAAYLKGKKKQILETWMHNQVQDAALRDDLMSVAELQQQSEEFLSALLNAFGTPEAEDTQSAGYEPINDILSEIAISRARQGFSPRETNTYILSLKQVLSQQLEEFLSDNTALLYREILSMNSIMDSLAVIAMETYIKGREEVILRQTNEMSEISTPVIRVWEGILALPIIGTLDSARTQVVMEALLEEIVATGSRIAILDISGVPTVDSLVAQHLIKTVSAARLMGAECVISGIRAEIAQTIVHLGIDLTNIYTKASLASALKMAFSMLNIQVTRGSKQNTGF
;
A
#
# COMPACT_ATOMS: atom_id res chain seq x y z
N MET A 1 -12.38 37.70 2.14
CA MET A 1 -12.83 38.16 0.80
C MET A 1 -14.08 39.00 0.93
N ASN A 2 -14.16 40.14 0.19
CA ASN A 2 -15.31 41.06 0.16
C ASN A 2 -16.52 40.41 -0.52
N LYS A 3 -17.76 40.76 -0.10
CA LYS A 3 -19.01 40.20 -0.66
C LYS A 3 -19.19 40.54 -2.15
N ASP A 4 -18.79 41.71 -2.59
CA ASP A 4 -18.91 42.13 -4.00
C ASP A 4 -17.95 41.33 -4.89
N THR A 5 -16.73 41.09 -4.42
CA THR A 5 -15.72 40.25 -5.07
C THR A 5 -16.19 38.79 -5.16
N ALA A 6 -16.75 38.26 -4.07
CA ALA A 6 -17.31 36.91 -4.05
C ALA A 6 -18.50 36.76 -5.02
N ALA A 7 -19.39 37.76 -5.06
CA ALA A 7 -20.52 37.78 -6.00
C ALA A 7 -20.05 37.82 -7.46
N TYR A 8 -19.04 38.63 -7.77
CA TYR A 8 -18.43 38.66 -9.10
C TYR A 8 -17.88 37.29 -9.52
N LEU A 9 -17.05 36.68 -8.69
CA LEU A 9 -16.48 35.36 -8.99
C LEU A 9 -17.58 34.30 -9.18
N LYS A 10 -18.65 34.32 -8.37
CA LYS A 10 -19.81 33.43 -8.55
C LYS A 10 -20.49 33.66 -9.91
N GLY A 11 -20.64 34.89 -10.33
CA GLY A 11 -21.17 35.23 -11.66
C GLY A 11 -20.31 34.75 -12.83
N LYS A 12 -19.01 34.56 -12.57
CA LYS A 12 -18.02 34.08 -13.55
C LYS A 12 -17.72 32.61 -13.49
N LYS A 13 -18.45 31.82 -12.65
CA LYS A 13 -18.21 30.37 -12.42
C LYS A 13 -17.94 29.63 -13.73
N LYS A 14 -18.78 29.79 -14.76
CA LYS A 14 -18.64 29.08 -16.03
C LYS A 14 -17.34 29.42 -16.74
N GLN A 15 -17.00 30.71 -16.82
CA GLN A 15 -15.76 31.18 -17.45
C GLN A 15 -14.53 30.67 -16.70
N ILE A 16 -14.55 30.70 -15.37
CA ILE A 16 -13.49 30.21 -14.51
C ILE A 16 -13.28 28.71 -14.76
N LEU A 17 -14.36 27.91 -14.76
CA LEU A 17 -14.28 26.48 -15.00
C LEU A 17 -13.71 26.16 -16.39
N GLU A 18 -14.21 26.82 -17.44
CA GLU A 18 -13.72 26.58 -18.81
C GLU A 18 -12.22 26.93 -18.94
N THR A 19 -11.78 28.07 -18.38
CA THR A 19 -10.37 28.45 -18.41
C THR A 19 -9.52 27.48 -17.60
N TRP A 20 -9.99 27.08 -16.43
CA TRP A 20 -9.28 26.15 -15.56
C TRP A 20 -9.12 24.77 -16.23
N MET A 21 -10.19 24.24 -16.79
CA MET A 21 -10.15 22.98 -17.55
C MET A 21 -9.21 23.06 -18.76
N HIS A 22 -9.25 24.16 -19.50
CA HIS A 22 -8.36 24.37 -20.63
C HIS A 22 -6.88 24.33 -20.21
N ASN A 23 -6.54 25.01 -19.12
CA ASN A 23 -5.17 25.03 -18.60
C ASN A 23 -4.71 23.64 -18.16
N GLN A 24 -5.60 22.85 -17.53
CA GLN A 24 -5.27 21.49 -17.12
C GLN A 24 -5.05 20.53 -18.29
N VAL A 25 -5.79 20.69 -19.37
CA VAL A 25 -5.65 19.85 -20.57
C VAL A 25 -4.40 20.22 -21.38
N GLN A 26 -4.00 21.50 -21.40
CA GLN A 26 -2.80 21.96 -22.12
C GLN A 26 -1.50 21.66 -21.36
N ASP A 27 -1.51 21.74 -20.05
CA ASP A 27 -0.37 21.34 -19.25
C ASP A 27 -0.32 19.81 -19.30
N ALA A 28 0.76 19.20 -19.79
CA ALA A 28 0.98 17.75 -19.94
C ALA A 28 0.70 16.89 -18.67
N ALA A 29 -0.05 17.45 -17.74
CA ALA A 29 -0.53 16.90 -16.49
C ALA A 29 -1.83 16.10 -16.64
N LEU A 30 -2.51 16.13 -17.79
CA LEU A 30 -3.67 15.27 -18.00
C LEU A 30 -3.20 13.86 -18.36
N ARG A 31 -3.38 12.98 -17.42
CA ARG A 31 -3.14 11.54 -17.58
C ARG A 31 -4.44 10.89 -18.08
N ASP A 32 -4.66 10.92 -19.40
CA ASP A 32 -5.84 10.32 -20.04
C ASP A 32 -5.97 8.81 -19.74
N ASP A 33 -4.87 8.19 -19.37
CA ASP A 33 -4.78 6.81 -18.93
C ASP A 33 -5.31 6.59 -17.50
N LEU A 34 -5.39 7.64 -16.68
CA LEU A 34 -5.79 7.55 -15.27
C LEU A 34 -7.19 8.11 -14.99
N MET A 35 -7.62 9.15 -15.71
CA MET A 35 -8.90 9.83 -15.48
C MET A 35 -9.46 10.38 -16.79
N SER A 36 -10.75 10.21 -17.00
CA SER A 36 -11.43 10.80 -18.17
C SER A 36 -11.63 12.30 -18.01
N VAL A 37 -11.71 13.03 -19.14
CA VAL A 37 -12.01 14.48 -19.16
C VAL A 37 -13.35 14.77 -18.49
N ALA A 38 -14.34 13.89 -18.63
CA ALA A 38 -15.66 14.05 -18.03
C ALA A 38 -15.61 13.96 -16.50
N GLU A 39 -14.84 13.03 -15.93
CA GLU A 39 -14.63 12.90 -14.49
C GLU A 39 -13.88 14.12 -13.93
N LEU A 40 -12.83 14.56 -14.63
CA LEU A 40 -12.10 15.76 -14.25
C LEU A 40 -13.01 16.98 -14.22
N GLN A 41 -13.87 17.14 -15.25
CA GLN A 41 -14.83 18.25 -15.32
C GLN A 41 -15.82 18.21 -14.16
N GLN A 42 -16.39 17.04 -13.87
CA GLN A 42 -17.34 16.87 -12.76
C GLN A 42 -16.71 17.24 -11.42
N GLN A 43 -15.54 16.68 -11.11
CA GLN A 43 -14.80 16.99 -9.88
C GLN A 43 -14.46 18.49 -9.78
N SER A 44 -14.00 19.07 -10.89
CA SER A 44 -13.63 20.49 -10.93
C SER A 44 -14.84 21.41 -10.74
N GLU A 45 -15.99 21.08 -11.30
CA GLU A 45 -17.23 21.85 -11.14
C GLU A 45 -17.75 21.79 -9.71
N GLU A 46 -17.72 20.60 -9.09
CA GLU A 46 -18.15 20.39 -7.71
C GLU A 46 -17.26 21.17 -6.73
N PHE A 47 -15.94 21.02 -6.84
CA PHE A 47 -14.98 21.74 -6.02
C PHE A 47 -15.08 23.26 -6.18
N LEU A 48 -15.12 23.75 -7.42
CA LEU A 48 -15.27 25.20 -7.70
C LEU A 48 -16.57 25.75 -7.13
N SER A 49 -17.67 25.00 -7.24
CA SER A 49 -18.97 25.43 -6.70
C SER A 49 -18.93 25.57 -5.19
N ALA A 50 -18.38 24.59 -4.49
CA ALA A 50 -18.23 24.62 -3.05
C ALA A 50 -17.33 25.81 -2.61
N LEU A 51 -16.18 25.97 -3.27
CA LEU A 51 -15.23 27.05 -2.99
C LEU A 51 -15.86 28.44 -3.16
N LEU A 52 -16.52 28.69 -4.31
CA LEU A 52 -17.16 29.95 -4.57
C LEU A 52 -18.32 30.25 -3.59
N ASN A 53 -18.98 29.22 -3.07
CA ASN A 53 -20.03 29.38 -2.05
C ASN A 53 -19.47 29.80 -0.69
N ALA A 54 -18.29 29.36 -0.32
CA ALA A 54 -17.63 29.77 0.90
C ALA A 54 -17.06 31.20 0.84
N PHE A 55 -16.73 31.68 -0.35
CA PHE A 55 -16.24 33.05 -0.51
C PHE A 55 -17.31 34.07 -0.09
N GLY A 56 -16.87 35.09 0.63
CA GLY A 56 -17.74 36.19 1.13
C GLY A 56 -18.53 35.85 2.39
N THR A 57 -18.37 34.66 2.98
CA THR A 57 -18.88 34.34 4.32
C THR A 57 -17.98 34.95 5.38
N PRO A 58 -18.48 35.17 6.63
CA PRO A 58 -17.64 35.67 7.73
C PRO A 58 -16.46 34.74 8.08
N GLU A 59 -16.60 33.47 7.76
CA GLU A 59 -15.63 32.40 8.05
C GLU A 59 -14.67 32.15 6.89
N ALA A 60 -14.75 32.97 5.82
CA ALA A 60 -14.04 32.76 4.56
C ALA A 60 -12.49 32.75 4.68
N GLU A 61 -11.92 33.23 5.77
CA GLU A 61 -10.47 33.28 6.00
C GLU A 61 -9.96 32.11 6.83
N ASP A 62 -10.85 31.34 7.46
CA ASP A 62 -10.49 30.15 8.25
C ASP A 62 -10.93 28.86 7.55
N THR A 63 -9.99 28.23 6.85
CA THR A 63 -10.22 26.97 6.13
C THR A 63 -10.46 25.75 7.06
N GLN A 64 -10.31 25.93 8.37
CA GLN A 64 -10.62 24.92 9.38
C GLN A 64 -12.01 25.11 10.02
N SER A 65 -12.71 26.17 9.66
CA SER A 65 -14.07 26.42 10.13
C SER A 65 -15.09 25.45 9.53
N ALA A 66 -16.23 25.30 10.20
CA ALA A 66 -17.33 24.46 9.74
C ALA A 66 -17.83 24.82 8.32
N GLY A 67 -17.66 26.08 7.91
CA GLY A 67 -18.00 26.53 6.55
C GLY A 67 -17.16 25.92 5.44
N TYR A 68 -15.96 25.40 5.78
CA TYR A 68 -15.05 24.75 4.83
C TYR A 68 -15.11 23.20 4.87
N GLU A 69 -15.82 22.59 5.80
CA GLU A 69 -15.96 21.12 5.86
C GLU A 69 -16.36 20.50 4.50
N PRO A 70 -17.39 21.02 3.78
CA PRO A 70 -17.77 20.43 2.50
C PRO A 70 -16.67 20.55 1.43
N ILE A 71 -15.88 21.62 1.47
CA ILE A 71 -14.76 21.83 0.53
C ILE A 71 -13.62 20.87 0.86
N ASN A 72 -13.31 20.71 2.15
CA ASN A 72 -12.27 19.82 2.64
C ASN A 72 -12.61 18.36 2.33
N ASP A 73 -13.88 17.96 2.44
CA ASP A 73 -14.35 16.63 2.09
C ASP A 73 -14.18 16.34 0.60
N ILE A 74 -14.69 17.23 -0.27
CA ILE A 74 -14.54 17.10 -1.73
C ILE A 74 -13.05 17.03 -2.11
N LEU A 75 -12.24 17.93 -1.55
CA LEU A 75 -10.81 17.98 -1.84
C LEU A 75 -10.08 16.73 -1.36
N SER A 76 -10.48 16.20 -0.21
CA SER A 76 -9.94 14.95 0.34
C SER A 76 -10.29 13.75 -0.53
N GLU A 77 -11.54 13.66 -1.01
CA GLU A 77 -11.94 12.61 -1.95
C GLU A 77 -11.14 12.67 -3.25
N ILE A 78 -10.97 13.87 -3.81
CA ILE A 78 -10.14 14.09 -5.01
C ILE A 78 -8.69 13.66 -4.75
N ALA A 79 -8.10 14.08 -3.64
CA ALA A 79 -6.70 13.78 -3.31
C ALA A 79 -6.45 12.28 -3.09
N ILE A 80 -7.35 11.58 -2.36
CA ILE A 80 -7.29 10.14 -2.14
C ILE A 80 -7.48 9.38 -3.46
N SER A 81 -8.46 9.78 -4.26
CA SER A 81 -8.71 9.16 -5.56
C SER A 81 -7.49 9.25 -6.46
N ARG A 82 -6.87 10.41 -6.57
CA ARG A 82 -5.64 10.63 -7.34
C ARG A 82 -4.46 9.82 -6.82
N ALA A 83 -4.30 9.72 -5.50
CA ALA A 83 -3.27 8.89 -4.89
C ALA A 83 -3.42 7.42 -5.25
N ARG A 84 -4.66 6.89 -5.27
CA ARG A 84 -4.99 5.52 -5.63
C ARG A 84 -4.85 5.23 -7.12
N GLN A 85 -5.20 6.19 -7.96
CA GLN A 85 -5.08 6.08 -9.41
C GLN A 85 -3.62 6.19 -9.91
N GLY A 86 -2.69 6.69 -9.10
CA GLY A 86 -1.27 6.76 -9.44
C GLY A 86 -0.80 8.13 -9.97
N PHE A 87 -1.60 9.19 -9.78
CA PHE A 87 -1.12 10.54 -10.00
C PHE A 87 0.07 10.86 -9.10
N SER A 88 0.96 11.71 -9.57
CA SER A 88 2.07 12.21 -8.77
C SER A 88 1.62 13.32 -7.80
N PRO A 89 2.39 13.60 -6.73
CA PRO A 89 2.15 14.76 -5.86
C PRO A 89 2.13 16.08 -6.64
N ARG A 90 2.98 16.20 -7.65
CA ARG A 90 3.06 17.39 -8.50
C ARG A 90 1.77 17.61 -9.30
N GLU A 91 1.26 16.58 -9.97
CA GLU A 91 0.01 16.64 -10.73
C GLU A 91 -1.17 17.00 -9.84
N THR A 92 -1.24 16.41 -8.63
CA THR A 92 -2.30 16.73 -7.66
C THR A 92 -2.21 18.16 -7.18
N ASN A 93 -1.02 18.69 -6.90
CA ASN A 93 -0.86 20.07 -6.46
C ASN A 93 -1.09 21.07 -7.59
N THR A 94 -0.67 20.76 -8.83
CA THR A 94 -0.89 21.62 -10.00
C THR A 94 -2.39 21.83 -10.27
N TYR A 95 -3.23 20.84 -9.95
CA TYR A 95 -4.70 20.97 -10.03
C TYR A 95 -5.22 22.17 -9.25
N ILE A 96 -4.76 22.36 -8.01
CA ILE A 96 -5.20 23.49 -7.16
C ILE A 96 -4.51 24.79 -7.58
N LEU A 97 -3.23 24.75 -7.88
CA LEU A 97 -2.45 25.93 -8.25
C LEU A 97 -2.90 26.53 -9.58
N SER A 98 -3.36 25.72 -10.53
CA SER A 98 -3.92 26.22 -11.78
C SER A 98 -5.25 26.97 -11.58
N LEU A 99 -6.11 26.52 -10.64
CA LEU A 99 -7.29 27.28 -10.25
C LEU A 99 -6.93 28.62 -9.61
N LYS A 100 -5.93 28.62 -8.72
CA LYS A 100 -5.42 29.85 -8.08
C LYS A 100 -5.02 30.91 -9.11
N GLN A 101 -4.34 30.50 -10.20
CA GLN A 101 -3.95 31.39 -11.28
C GLN A 101 -5.18 31.99 -12.01
N VAL A 102 -6.18 31.17 -12.32
CA VAL A 102 -7.40 31.61 -12.99
C VAL A 102 -8.19 32.60 -12.12
N LEU A 103 -8.30 32.30 -10.82
CA LEU A 103 -8.95 33.20 -9.86
C LEU A 103 -8.21 34.54 -9.74
N SER A 104 -6.87 34.53 -9.72
CA SER A 104 -6.05 35.74 -9.68
C SER A 104 -6.32 36.63 -10.92
N GLN A 105 -6.36 36.03 -12.11
CA GLN A 105 -6.65 36.76 -13.35
C GLN A 105 -8.04 37.40 -13.33
N GLN A 106 -9.05 36.71 -12.83
CA GLN A 106 -10.41 37.26 -12.70
C GLN A 106 -10.48 38.41 -11.69
N LEU A 107 -9.70 38.36 -10.61
CA LEU A 107 -9.61 39.46 -9.64
C LEU A 107 -8.91 40.67 -10.24
N GLU A 108 -7.84 40.48 -11.02
CA GLU A 108 -7.14 41.55 -11.74
C GLU A 108 -8.04 42.27 -12.74
N GLU A 109 -8.83 41.52 -13.51
CA GLU A 109 -9.82 42.09 -14.45
C GLU A 109 -10.88 42.90 -13.71
N PHE A 110 -11.42 42.38 -12.60
CA PHE A 110 -12.51 43.04 -11.87
C PHE A 110 -12.08 44.26 -11.09
N LEU A 111 -10.88 44.27 -10.52
CA LEU A 111 -10.41 45.31 -9.61
C LEU A 111 -9.28 46.15 -10.20
N SER A 112 -9.16 46.19 -11.53
CA SER A 112 -8.13 46.95 -12.26
C SER A 112 -8.00 48.42 -11.82
N ASP A 113 -9.13 49.06 -11.49
CA ASP A 113 -9.19 50.45 -11.08
C ASP A 113 -8.96 50.68 -9.57
N ASN A 114 -8.83 49.62 -8.77
CA ASN A 114 -8.64 49.70 -7.32
C ASN A 114 -7.51 48.77 -6.81
N THR A 115 -6.29 49.24 -7.03
CA THR A 115 -5.07 48.47 -6.67
C THR A 115 -5.00 48.06 -5.20
N ALA A 116 -5.47 48.93 -4.29
CA ALA A 116 -5.43 48.64 -2.85
C ALA A 116 -6.38 47.50 -2.47
N LEU A 117 -7.59 47.48 -3.05
CA LEU A 117 -8.55 46.40 -2.86
C LEU A 117 -8.07 45.12 -3.55
N LEU A 118 -7.58 45.22 -4.78
CA LEU A 118 -7.01 44.10 -5.52
C LEU A 118 -5.94 43.38 -4.69
N TYR A 119 -4.97 44.13 -4.17
CA TYR A 119 -3.89 43.56 -3.35
C TYR A 119 -4.43 42.79 -2.15
N ARG A 120 -5.39 43.35 -1.43
CA ARG A 120 -6.00 42.69 -0.25
C ARG A 120 -6.77 41.43 -0.65
N GLU A 121 -7.57 41.46 -1.71
CA GLU A 121 -8.37 40.33 -2.15
C GLU A 121 -7.49 39.18 -2.69
N ILE A 122 -6.41 39.51 -3.41
CA ILE A 122 -5.42 38.53 -3.86
C ILE A 122 -4.73 37.86 -2.67
N LEU A 123 -4.33 38.63 -1.64
CA LEU A 123 -3.70 38.03 -0.44
C LEU A 123 -4.68 37.11 0.29
N SER A 124 -5.92 37.52 0.49
CA SER A 124 -6.95 36.68 1.13
C SER A 124 -7.21 35.41 0.33
N MET A 125 -7.41 35.52 -1.00
CA MET A 125 -7.61 34.38 -1.89
C MET A 125 -6.39 33.42 -1.88
N ASN A 126 -5.17 33.97 -1.95
CA ASN A 126 -3.94 33.18 -1.90
C ASN A 126 -3.83 32.40 -0.60
N SER A 127 -4.10 33.04 0.55
CA SER A 127 -4.07 32.35 1.85
C SER A 127 -5.02 31.16 1.90
N ILE A 128 -6.23 31.31 1.38
CA ILE A 128 -7.22 30.22 1.30
C ILE A 128 -6.70 29.09 0.39
N MET A 129 -6.28 29.43 -0.82
CA MET A 129 -5.83 28.43 -1.80
C MET A 129 -4.57 27.69 -1.34
N ASP A 130 -3.65 28.38 -0.66
CA ASP A 130 -2.44 27.76 -0.11
C ASP A 130 -2.78 26.79 1.03
N SER A 131 -3.73 27.15 1.90
CA SER A 131 -4.22 26.24 2.95
C SER A 131 -4.90 25.00 2.36
N LEU A 132 -5.74 25.17 1.33
CA LEU A 132 -6.38 24.05 0.64
C LEU A 132 -5.35 23.14 -0.08
N ALA A 133 -4.30 23.74 -0.65
CA ALA A 133 -3.21 22.96 -1.27
C ALA A 133 -2.46 22.11 -0.23
N VAL A 134 -2.25 22.64 0.98
CA VAL A 134 -1.65 21.88 2.09
C VAL A 134 -2.56 20.71 2.51
N ILE A 135 -3.86 20.96 2.72
CA ILE A 135 -4.83 19.92 3.08
C ILE A 135 -4.88 18.82 2.03
N ALA A 136 -4.94 19.19 0.75
CA ALA A 136 -4.93 18.22 -0.34
C ALA A 136 -3.66 17.36 -0.36
N MET A 137 -2.50 17.99 -0.10
CA MET A 137 -1.23 17.28 -0.09
C MET A 137 -1.10 16.33 1.10
N GLU A 138 -1.52 16.75 2.30
CA GLU A 138 -1.56 15.89 3.49
C GLU A 138 -2.47 14.68 3.26
N THR A 139 -3.63 14.90 2.68
CA THR A 139 -4.60 13.84 2.38
C THR A 139 -4.10 12.91 1.28
N TYR A 140 -3.44 13.47 0.25
CA TYR A 140 -2.78 12.68 -0.80
C TYR A 140 -1.71 11.75 -0.22
N ILE A 141 -0.86 12.27 0.69
CA ILE A 141 0.19 11.48 1.35
C ILE A 141 -0.42 10.32 2.14
N LYS A 142 -1.46 10.58 2.95
CA LYS A 142 -2.20 9.54 3.70
C LYS A 142 -2.77 8.47 2.77
N GLY A 143 -3.42 8.88 1.68
CA GLY A 143 -3.95 7.95 0.68
C GLY A 143 -2.86 7.12 -0.01
N ARG A 144 -1.68 7.69 -0.24
CA ARG A 144 -0.52 6.98 -0.81
C ARG A 144 0.08 5.99 0.18
N GLU A 145 0.18 6.34 1.45
CA GLU A 145 0.62 5.44 2.51
C GLU A 145 -0.30 4.22 2.65
N GLU A 146 -1.63 4.42 2.57
CA GLU A 146 -2.58 3.31 2.56
C GLU A 146 -2.37 2.35 1.39
N VAL A 147 -2.10 2.88 0.18
CA VAL A 147 -1.80 2.06 -1.00
C VAL A 147 -0.52 1.26 -0.79
N ILE A 148 0.54 1.90 -0.30
CA ILE A 148 1.82 1.24 -0.01
C ILE A 148 1.64 0.13 1.04
N LEU A 149 0.92 0.43 2.13
CA LEU A 149 0.67 -0.53 3.20
C LEU A 149 -0.10 -1.75 2.68
N ARG A 150 -1.14 -1.52 1.86
CA ARG A 150 -1.92 -2.60 1.23
C ARG A 150 -1.04 -3.46 0.34
N GLN A 151 -0.25 -2.84 -0.56
CA GLN A 151 0.67 -3.58 -1.44
C GLN A 151 1.71 -4.38 -0.64
N THR A 152 2.22 -3.82 0.46
CA THR A 152 3.16 -4.52 1.33
C THR A 152 2.51 -5.73 2.01
N ASN A 153 1.27 -5.58 2.47
CA ASN A 153 0.52 -6.69 3.07
C ASN A 153 0.22 -7.78 2.05
N GLU A 154 -0.28 -7.42 0.85
CA GLU A 154 -0.52 -8.36 -0.25
C GLU A 154 0.76 -9.13 -0.63
N MET A 155 1.90 -8.44 -0.72
CA MET A 155 3.20 -9.09 -0.97
C MET A 155 3.61 -10.03 0.19
N SER A 156 3.26 -9.70 1.42
CA SER A 156 3.55 -10.54 2.60
C SER A 156 2.69 -11.80 2.63
N GLU A 157 1.42 -11.71 2.26
CA GLU A 157 0.51 -12.85 2.17
C GLU A 157 0.92 -13.84 1.06
N ILE A 158 1.41 -13.34 -0.08
CA ILE A 158 1.87 -14.19 -1.20
C ILE A 158 3.23 -14.86 -0.88
N SER A 159 4.02 -14.32 0.06
CA SER A 159 5.43 -14.68 0.22
C SER A 159 5.72 -15.97 0.97
N THR A 160 4.71 -16.65 1.56
CA THR A 160 4.92 -17.89 2.31
C THR A 160 3.76 -18.89 2.16
N PRO A 161 3.50 -19.40 0.94
CA PRO A 161 2.47 -20.40 0.74
C PRO A 161 2.87 -21.73 1.39
N VAL A 162 1.97 -22.32 2.17
CA VAL A 162 2.10 -23.72 2.57
C VAL A 162 1.69 -24.57 1.38
N ILE A 163 2.60 -25.40 0.89
CA ILE A 163 2.41 -26.18 -0.34
C ILE A 163 2.29 -27.67 0.03
N ARG A 164 1.24 -28.32 -0.45
CA ARG A 164 1.17 -29.79 -0.39
C ARG A 164 2.07 -30.35 -1.50
N VAL A 165 3.23 -30.86 -1.10
CA VAL A 165 4.23 -31.44 -2.03
C VAL A 165 3.99 -32.91 -2.32
N TRP A 166 3.30 -33.60 -1.41
CA TRP A 166 2.89 -35.00 -1.54
C TRP A 166 1.72 -35.28 -0.62
N GLU A 167 1.08 -36.44 -0.78
CA GLU A 167 0.06 -36.91 0.16
C GLU A 167 0.65 -37.05 1.57
N GLY A 168 0.11 -36.32 2.54
CA GLY A 168 0.58 -36.27 3.91
C GLY A 168 1.87 -35.49 4.15
N ILE A 169 2.40 -34.75 3.14
CA ILE A 169 3.60 -33.93 3.28
C ILE A 169 3.32 -32.49 2.83
N LEU A 170 3.52 -31.56 3.74
CA LEU A 170 3.51 -30.11 3.47
C LEU A 170 4.95 -29.58 3.34
N ALA A 171 5.15 -28.57 2.54
CA ALA A 171 6.37 -27.77 2.49
C ALA A 171 6.03 -26.30 2.64
N LEU A 172 6.80 -25.61 3.45
CA LEU A 172 6.72 -24.19 3.70
C LEU A 172 8.06 -23.56 3.35
N PRO A 173 8.24 -23.05 2.11
CA PRO A 173 9.45 -22.34 1.72
C PRO A 173 9.42 -20.91 2.29
N ILE A 174 10.39 -20.57 3.13
CA ILE A 174 10.51 -19.24 3.72
C ILE A 174 11.60 -18.47 2.98
N ILE A 175 11.25 -17.33 2.36
CA ILE A 175 12.15 -16.53 1.55
C ILE A 175 12.21 -15.09 2.08
N GLY A 176 13.41 -14.52 2.15
CA GLY A 176 13.66 -13.15 2.61
C GLY A 176 13.81 -13.02 4.12
N THR A 177 13.70 -11.80 4.64
CA THR A 177 13.83 -11.55 6.09
C THR A 177 12.65 -12.12 6.86
N LEU A 178 12.96 -12.80 7.94
CA LEU A 178 12.00 -13.36 8.86
C LEU A 178 12.08 -12.57 10.17
N ASP A 179 11.07 -11.75 10.43
CA ASP A 179 10.87 -11.07 11.70
C ASP A 179 9.82 -11.79 12.57
N SER A 180 9.61 -11.31 13.78
CA SER A 180 8.69 -11.97 14.72
C SER A 180 7.24 -11.98 14.25
N ALA A 181 6.76 -10.90 13.65
CA ALA A 181 5.39 -10.79 13.18
C ALA A 181 5.13 -11.72 11.99
N ARG A 182 6.01 -11.69 11.01
CA ARG A 182 5.96 -12.60 9.86
C ARG A 182 6.12 -14.06 10.27
N THR A 183 6.99 -14.34 11.24
CA THR A 183 7.18 -15.69 11.75
C THR A 183 5.88 -16.23 12.35
N GLN A 184 5.13 -15.41 13.09
CA GLN A 184 3.87 -15.82 13.68
C GLN A 184 2.82 -16.15 12.62
N VAL A 185 2.65 -15.31 11.61
CA VAL A 185 1.70 -15.54 10.47
C VAL A 185 2.03 -16.83 9.73
N VAL A 186 3.31 -17.05 9.44
CA VAL A 186 3.81 -18.27 8.78
C VAL A 186 3.51 -19.53 9.59
N MET A 187 3.63 -19.42 10.90
CA MET A 187 3.35 -20.52 11.82
C MET A 187 1.88 -20.88 11.91
N GLU A 188 1.04 -19.85 12.06
CA GLU A 188 -0.41 -20.02 12.10
C GLU A 188 -0.89 -20.69 10.81
N ALA A 189 -0.47 -20.20 9.64
CA ALA A 189 -0.80 -20.79 8.35
C ALA A 189 -0.38 -22.27 8.23
N LEU A 190 0.82 -22.61 8.72
CA LEU A 190 1.27 -24.01 8.71
C LEU A 190 0.40 -24.90 9.59
N LEU A 191 0.09 -24.46 10.80
CA LEU A 191 -0.71 -25.23 11.74
C LEU A 191 -2.16 -25.43 11.24
N GLU A 192 -2.73 -24.39 10.65
CA GLU A 192 -4.05 -24.47 10.00
C GLU A 192 -4.06 -25.48 8.86
N GLU A 193 -3.04 -25.46 7.99
CA GLU A 193 -2.94 -26.38 6.86
C GLU A 193 -2.68 -27.82 7.30
N ILE A 194 -1.95 -28.03 8.39
CA ILE A 194 -1.79 -29.36 9.00
C ILE A 194 -3.15 -29.95 9.40
N VAL A 195 -4.00 -29.13 10.05
CA VAL A 195 -5.35 -29.56 10.44
C VAL A 195 -6.23 -29.80 9.23
N ALA A 196 -6.26 -28.86 8.30
CA ALA A 196 -7.11 -28.92 7.12
C ALA A 196 -6.83 -30.12 6.23
N THR A 197 -5.54 -30.51 6.13
CA THR A 197 -5.10 -31.60 5.23
C THR A 197 -4.88 -32.93 5.92
N GLY A 198 -4.79 -32.95 7.25
CA GLY A 198 -4.39 -34.15 8.02
C GLY A 198 -2.95 -34.57 7.70
N SER A 199 -2.08 -33.65 7.26
CA SER A 199 -0.71 -33.97 6.88
C SER A 199 0.12 -34.39 8.10
N ARG A 200 0.93 -35.40 7.91
CA ARG A 200 1.75 -36.01 8.98
C ARG A 200 3.17 -35.48 9.05
N ILE A 201 3.62 -34.80 7.99
CA ILE A 201 4.95 -34.22 7.91
C ILE A 201 4.87 -32.80 7.34
N ALA A 202 5.59 -31.88 7.98
CA ALA A 202 5.77 -30.51 7.53
C ALA A 202 7.25 -30.20 7.35
N ILE A 203 7.65 -29.72 6.18
CA ILE A 203 9.02 -29.32 5.87
C ILE A 203 9.09 -27.80 5.90
N LEU A 204 9.83 -27.23 6.85
CA LEU A 204 10.11 -25.79 6.91
C LEU A 204 11.45 -25.54 6.21
N ASP A 205 11.41 -24.94 5.03
CA ASP A 205 12.62 -24.66 4.27
C ASP A 205 13.06 -23.20 4.45
N ILE A 206 14.16 -23.01 5.20
CA ILE A 206 14.76 -21.72 5.50
C ILE A 206 15.97 -21.38 4.62
N SER A 207 16.19 -22.11 3.53
CA SER A 207 17.30 -21.85 2.61
C SER A 207 17.31 -20.44 2.02
N GLY A 208 16.12 -19.82 1.89
CA GLY A 208 15.93 -18.45 1.43
C GLY A 208 16.03 -17.37 2.51
N VAL A 209 16.27 -17.74 3.78
CA VAL A 209 16.39 -16.79 4.90
C VAL A 209 17.86 -16.39 5.09
N PRO A 210 18.22 -15.10 4.99
CA PRO A 210 19.61 -14.67 5.12
C PRO A 210 20.14 -14.77 6.55
N THR A 211 19.34 -14.40 7.55
CA THR A 211 19.70 -14.37 8.97
C THR A 211 18.53 -14.80 9.84
N VAL A 212 18.85 -15.44 10.98
CA VAL A 212 17.86 -15.83 11.99
C VAL A 212 18.34 -15.28 13.33
N ASP A 213 17.54 -14.48 13.99
CA ASP A 213 17.80 -14.00 15.35
C ASP A 213 17.28 -15.01 16.40
N SER A 214 17.51 -14.68 17.67
CA SER A 214 17.11 -15.55 18.80
C SER A 214 15.60 -15.71 18.90
N LEU A 215 14.85 -14.67 18.61
CA LEU A 215 13.40 -14.64 18.72
C LEU A 215 12.74 -15.48 17.62
N VAL A 216 13.22 -15.31 16.39
CA VAL A 216 12.80 -16.13 15.23
C VAL A 216 13.12 -17.61 15.47
N ALA A 217 14.33 -17.93 15.95
CA ALA A 217 14.69 -19.30 16.26
C ALA A 217 13.78 -19.93 17.34
N GLN A 218 13.45 -19.18 18.40
CA GLN A 218 12.50 -19.64 19.42
C GLN A 218 11.10 -19.86 18.84
N HIS A 219 10.63 -18.98 17.96
CA HIS A 219 9.35 -19.16 17.28
C HIS A 219 9.33 -20.43 16.42
N LEU A 220 10.38 -20.69 15.63
CA LEU A 220 10.49 -21.91 14.83
C LEU A 220 10.37 -23.17 15.69
N ILE A 221 11.04 -23.19 16.85
CA ILE A 221 10.97 -24.33 17.78
C ILE A 221 9.57 -24.50 18.38
N LYS A 222 8.93 -23.40 18.77
CA LYS A 222 7.55 -23.44 19.26
C LYS A 222 6.60 -24.01 18.21
N THR A 223 6.79 -23.67 16.94
CA THR A 223 5.98 -24.21 15.83
C THR A 223 6.19 -25.69 15.67
N VAL A 224 7.44 -26.15 15.65
CA VAL A 224 7.73 -27.58 15.58
C VAL A 224 7.03 -28.31 16.73
N SER A 225 7.10 -27.77 17.94
CA SER A 225 6.44 -28.34 19.11
C SER A 225 4.91 -28.37 18.99
N ALA A 226 4.32 -27.28 18.49
CA ALA A 226 2.87 -27.19 18.24
C ALA A 226 2.41 -28.19 17.16
N ALA A 227 3.12 -28.24 16.04
CA ALA A 227 2.82 -29.21 14.97
C ALA A 227 2.86 -30.66 15.48
N ARG A 228 3.85 -30.97 16.32
CA ARG A 228 3.98 -32.31 16.95
C ARG A 228 2.80 -32.63 17.88
N LEU A 229 2.32 -31.66 18.66
CA LEU A 229 1.12 -31.85 19.47
C LEU A 229 -0.13 -32.12 18.63
N MET A 230 -0.15 -31.61 17.38
CA MET A 230 -1.22 -31.87 16.39
C MET A 230 -1.02 -33.18 15.60
N GLY A 231 0.04 -33.93 15.89
CA GLY A 231 0.32 -35.22 15.26
C GLY A 231 1.17 -35.15 13.99
N ALA A 232 1.76 -33.98 13.67
CA ALA A 232 2.64 -33.81 12.52
C ALA A 232 4.11 -33.69 12.96
N GLU A 233 5.01 -34.41 12.31
CA GLU A 233 6.45 -34.23 12.48
C GLU A 233 6.98 -33.11 11.58
N CYS A 234 7.90 -32.30 12.12
CA CYS A 234 8.52 -31.20 11.36
C CYS A 234 9.97 -31.53 10.99
N VAL A 235 10.35 -31.14 9.78
CA VAL A 235 11.74 -31.22 9.30
C VAL A 235 12.17 -29.81 8.91
N ILE A 236 13.21 -29.24 9.52
CA ILE A 236 13.77 -27.95 9.12
C ILE A 236 14.85 -28.21 8.07
N SER A 237 14.74 -27.56 6.91
CA SER A 237 15.73 -27.69 5.83
C SER A 237 16.37 -26.34 5.50
N GLY A 238 17.59 -26.38 4.92
CA GLY A 238 18.28 -25.20 4.46
C GLY A 238 19.03 -24.42 5.54
N ILE A 239 19.35 -25.04 6.67
CA ILE A 239 20.16 -24.42 7.72
C ILE A 239 21.58 -24.21 7.20
N ARG A 240 21.97 -22.94 7.03
CA ARG A 240 23.34 -22.55 6.63
C ARG A 240 24.28 -22.54 7.83
N ALA A 241 25.58 -22.52 7.57
CA ALA A 241 26.61 -22.53 8.62
C ALA A 241 26.47 -21.36 9.59
N GLU A 242 26.19 -20.15 9.07
CA GLU A 242 25.99 -18.94 9.88
C GLU A 242 24.78 -19.07 10.81
N ILE A 243 23.67 -19.64 10.31
CA ILE A 243 22.45 -19.87 11.09
C ILE A 243 22.72 -20.94 12.15
N ALA A 244 23.42 -22.02 11.79
CA ALA A 244 23.77 -23.09 12.73
C ALA A 244 24.66 -22.55 13.88
N GLN A 245 25.66 -21.71 13.59
CA GLN A 245 26.48 -21.05 14.58
C GLN A 245 25.66 -20.15 15.51
N THR A 246 24.75 -19.36 14.97
CA THR A 246 23.84 -18.51 15.76
C THR A 246 22.98 -19.34 16.71
N ILE A 247 22.37 -20.42 16.23
CA ILE A 247 21.51 -21.31 17.02
C ILE A 247 22.32 -21.96 18.18
N VAL A 248 23.52 -22.45 17.90
CA VAL A 248 24.40 -23.01 18.92
C VAL A 248 24.85 -21.95 19.93
N HIS A 249 25.23 -20.76 19.47
CA HIS A 249 25.65 -19.65 20.35
C HIS A 249 24.52 -19.18 21.28
N LEU A 250 23.29 -19.26 20.82
CA LEU A 250 22.09 -18.92 21.60
C LEU A 250 21.68 -20.04 22.59
N GLY A 251 22.38 -21.16 22.61
CA GLY A 251 22.07 -22.31 23.50
C GLY A 251 20.74 -22.98 23.17
N ILE A 252 20.25 -22.87 21.95
CA ILE A 252 18.96 -23.41 21.53
C ILE A 252 19.11 -24.90 21.25
N ASP A 253 18.32 -25.73 21.94
CA ASP A 253 18.35 -27.19 21.79
C ASP A 253 17.52 -27.65 20.58
N LEU A 254 18.19 -28.19 19.57
CA LEU A 254 17.59 -28.79 18.39
C LEU A 254 17.63 -30.32 18.41
N THR A 255 18.01 -30.96 19.53
CA THR A 255 18.25 -32.40 19.62
C THR A 255 17.03 -33.23 19.20
N ASN A 256 15.84 -32.72 19.44
CA ASN A 256 14.58 -33.37 19.09
C ASN A 256 13.97 -32.89 17.76
N ILE A 257 14.70 -32.12 16.96
CA ILE A 257 14.19 -31.57 15.70
C ILE A 257 14.96 -32.16 14.53
N TYR A 258 14.22 -32.69 13.56
CA TYR A 258 14.85 -33.20 12.34
C TYR A 258 15.36 -32.03 11.48
N THR A 259 16.63 -32.05 11.15
CA THR A 259 17.26 -31.01 10.32
C THR A 259 17.91 -31.64 9.09
N LYS A 260 17.83 -30.92 7.95
CA LYS A 260 18.47 -31.31 6.68
C LYS A 260 19.09 -30.08 5.99
N ALA A 261 20.17 -30.33 5.26
CA ALA A 261 20.87 -29.25 4.55
C ALA A 261 20.11 -28.71 3.34
N SER A 262 19.13 -29.44 2.79
CA SER A 262 18.36 -29.02 1.62
C SER A 262 16.95 -29.58 1.65
N LEU A 263 16.03 -28.89 0.95
CA LEU A 263 14.65 -29.33 0.76
C LEU A 263 14.57 -30.74 0.14
N ALA A 264 15.43 -31.05 -0.82
CA ALA A 264 15.49 -32.38 -1.44
C ALA A 264 15.84 -33.47 -0.45
N SER A 265 16.76 -33.21 0.50
CA SER A 265 17.13 -34.17 1.55
C SER A 265 16.02 -34.27 2.60
N ALA A 266 15.33 -33.20 2.92
CA ALA A 266 14.18 -33.20 3.81
C ALA A 266 13.02 -34.01 3.22
N LEU A 267 12.75 -33.85 1.93
CA LEU A 267 11.70 -34.60 1.22
C LEU A 267 12.01 -36.12 1.19
N LYS A 268 13.27 -36.50 0.95
CA LYS A 268 13.67 -37.91 1.03
C LYS A 268 13.45 -38.48 2.43
N MET A 269 13.76 -37.71 3.48
CA MET A 269 13.49 -38.09 4.84
C MET A 269 11.98 -38.24 5.11
N ALA A 270 11.17 -37.30 4.64
CA ALA A 270 9.72 -37.35 4.76
C ALA A 270 9.14 -38.62 4.10
N PHE A 271 9.59 -38.97 2.91
CA PHE A 271 9.19 -40.23 2.26
C PHE A 271 9.57 -41.47 3.10
N SER A 272 10.77 -41.47 3.66
CA SER A 272 11.21 -42.57 4.54
C SER A 272 10.33 -42.69 5.80
N MET A 273 9.96 -41.56 6.43
CA MET A 273 9.09 -41.54 7.62
C MET A 273 7.67 -42.05 7.31
N LEU A 274 7.17 -41.84 6.09
CA LEU A 274 5.87 -42.34 5.62
C LEU A 274 5.95 -43.74 4.98
N ASN A 275 7.13 -44.38 4.97
CA ASN A 275 7.38 -45.67 4.30
C ASN A 275 7.08 -45.61 2.77
N ILE A 276 7.27 -44.48 2.13
CA ILE A 276 7.09 -44.27 0.70
C ILE A 276 8.42 -44.59 -0.01
N GLN A 277 8.40 -45.49 -1.00
CA GLN A 277 9.55 -45.79 -1.84
C GLN A 277 9.41 -45.11 -3.18
N VAL A 278 10.33 -44.19 -3.48
CA VAL A 278 10.45 -43.55 -4.79
C VAL A 278 11.42 -44.34 -5.67
N THR A 279 10.92 -45.14 -6.60
CA THR A 279 11.73 -45.88 -7.55
C THR A 279 11.89 -45.12 -8.87
N ARG A 280 13.13 -45.06 -9.40
CA ARG A 280 13.35 -44.62 -10.79
C ARG A 280 12.80 -45.72 -11.72
N GLY A 281 11.76 -45.39 -12.48
CA GLY A 281 11.33 -46.26 -13.57
C GLY A 281 12.50 -46.56 -14.51
N SER A 282 12.86 -47.83 -14.70
CA SER A 282 13.80 -48.20 -15.74
C SER A 282 13.18 -47.80 -17.09
N LYS A 283 13.89 -47.00 -17.88
CA LYS A 283 13.58 -46.85 -19.33
C LYS A 283 13.65 -48.24 -19.93
N GLN A 284 12.51 -48.86 -20.24
CA GLN A 284 12.49 -49.96 -21.18
C GLN A 284 12.99 -49.40 -22.51
N ASN A 285 14.19 -49.79 -22.89
CA ASN A 285 14.70 -49.58 -24.24
C ASN A 285 13.85 -50.48 -25.17
N THR A 286 12.73 -49.96 -25.66
CA THR A 286 12.09 -50.56 -26.82
C THR A 286 12.94 -50.20 -28.01
N GLY A 287 13.85 -51.10 -28.34
CA GLY A 287 14.55 -51.11 -29.62
C GLY A 287 13.54 -51.36 -30.73
N PHE A 288 13.59 -50.48 -31.71
CA PHE A 288 13.25 -50.74 -33.11
C PHE A 288 14.42 -50.28 -33.95
#